data_00ff9955c69f7e4aa2193054524f6c6c
#
_entry.id   00ff9955c69f7e4aa2193054524f6c6c
#
_cell.length_a   1.000
_cell.length_b   1.000
_cell.length_c   1.000
_cell.angle_alpha   90.00
_cell.angle_beta   90.00
_cell.angle_gamma   90.00
#
_symmetry.space_group_name_H-M   'P 1'
#
loop_
_entity.id
_entity.type
_entity.pdbx_description
1 polymer ?
#
loop_
_entity_poly.entity_id
_entity_poly.type
_entity_poly.pdbx_seq_one_letter_code
_entity_poly.pdbx_strand_id
1 'polypeptide(L)'
;MRLRPLFLIVLGHTVVDAFQNILPVVRPLLQQRFGLSYSRVGLAAALLTISSSMIQPVFGWLSDRWNTQWFLPAGIVWTGVLMGVVGLVPSYWALLLVLTLTGIGTAAFHPVASLAAAHASGTQRGLGMSFFTAGGNLGFALGPILIASLLTWFSLKGTALLMILGALTAALIHVHRRELEVPFQRAAQSENPQSTPIPWARLSTLCMLITLRSWGYSGLVIFLPMLLLAQGVPLALAGRALFVFLFFGALGGLLGGHLSDRVGRQQVIAGSLLLYPLLMAAALAASGPSRWMLLATAGMALLASFSVTVVFAQELLPQNVGLASGLTLGLAFGTGGLGVGMSGILADLVGLSVSVWILVFLPGLAGLLALTLRSANPRGGRAGASMLGGEGKPK
;
A
#
# COMPACT_ATOMS: atom_id res chain seq x y z
N MET A 1 -18.88 0.65 -11.88
CA MET A 1 -18.02 1.42 -10.93
C MET A 1 -18.78 2.65 -10.45
N ARG A 2 -18.88 2.87 -9.14
CA ARG A 2 -19.53 4.04 -8.51
C ARG A 2 -18.44 5.10 -8.23
N LEU A 3 -18.31 6.09 -9.12
CA LEU A 3 -17.16 7.02 -9.12
C LEU A 3 -17.08 7.90 -7.88
N ARG A 4 -18.22 8.47 -7.41
CA ARG A 4 -18.24 9.38 -6.27
C ARG A 4 -17.81 8.70 -4.96
N PRO A 5 -18.37 7.54 -4.56
CA PRO A 5 -17.88 6.78 -3.41
C PRO A 5 -16.38 6.43 -3.52
N LEU A 6 -15.95 5.95 -4.68
CA LEU A 6 -14.55 5.61 -4.90
C LEU A 6 -13.63 6.83 -4.73
N PHE A 7 -14.00 8.00 -5.27
CA PHE A 7 -13.24 9.24 -5.11
C PHE A 7 -13.10 9.65 -3.64
N LEU A 8 -14.19 9.58 -2.86
CA LEU A 8 -14.17 9.91 -1.43
C LEU A 8 -13.25 8.99 -0.63
N ILE A 9 -13.26 7.70 -0.96
CA ILE A 9 -12.37 6.71 -0.32
C ILE A 9 -10.92 6.96 -0.71
N VAL A 10 -10.64 7.25 -2.00
CA VAL A 10 -9.31 7.59 -2.50
C VAL A 10 -8.78 8.86 -1.83
N LEU A 11 -9.63 9.89 -1.68
CA LEU A 11 -9.27 11.13 -0.96
C LEU A 11 -8.89 10.83 0.50
N GLY A 12 -9.72 10.04 1.22
CA GLY A 12 -9.42 9.62 2.59
C GLY A 12 -8.09 8.87 2.69
N HIS A 13 -7.83 7.95 1.74
CA HIS A 13 -6.58 7.19 1.66
C HIS A 13 -5.38 8.12 1.42
N THR A 14 -5.50 9.05 0.46
CA THR A 14 -4.46 10.06 0.19
C THR A 14 -4.11 10.87 1.45
N VAL A 15 -5.11 11.29 2.21
CA VAL A 15 -4.90 12.10 3.43
C VAL A 15 -4.26 11.27 4.55
N VAL A 16 -4.72 10.04 4.79
CA VAL A 16 -4.13 9.18 5.83
C VAL A 16 -2.68 8.84 5.52
N ASP A 17 -2.36 8.51 4.26
CA ASP A 17 -1.01 8.18 3.85
C ASP A 17 -0.09 9.42 3.81
N ALA A 18 -0.64 10.60 3.46
CA ALA A 18 0.11 11.85 3.59
C ALA A 18 0.52 12.08 5.05
N PHE A 19 -0.38 11.86 6.01
CA PHE A 19 -0.07 12.00 7.44
C PHE A 19 1.03 11.04 7.89
N GLN A 20 1.00 9.79 7.45
CA GLN A 20 2.05 8.83 7.81
C GLN A 20 3.43 9.24 7.28
N ASN A 21 3.48 9.82 6.10
CA ASN A 21 4.75 10.14 5.43
C ASN A 21 5.29 11.55 5.71
N ILE A 22 4.77 12.25 6.71
CA ILE A 22 5.38 13.51 7.19
C ILE A 22 6.63 13.27 8.04
N LEU A 23 6.72 12.11 8.72
CA LEU A 23 7.75 11.82 9.70
C LEU A 23 9.18 11.98 9.17
N PRO A 24 9.53 11.56 7.93
CA PRO A 24 10.86 11.77 7.38
C PRO A 24 11.32 13.24 7.37
N VAL A 25 10.38 14.18 7.14
CA VAL A 25 10.67 15.62 7.08
C VAL A 25 10.69 16.27 8.47
N VAL A 26 9.82 15.81 9.37
CA VAL A 26 9.77 16.32 10.77
C VAL A 26 10.96 15.80 11.59
N ARG A 27 11.49 14.64 11.23
CA ARG A 27 12.53 13.89 11.95
C ARG A 27 13.78 14.71 12.30
N PRO A 28 14.42 15.49 11.41
CA PRO A 28 15.60 16.26 11.76
C PRO A 28 15.34 17.28 12.88
N LEU A 29 14.16 17.92 12.87
CA LEU A 29 13.77 18.89 13.89
C LEU A 29 13.50 18.22 15.25
N LEU A 30 12.87 17.02 15.25
CA LEU A 30 12.66 16.22 16.46
C LEU A 30 13.99 15.68 17.00
N GLN A 31 14.90 15.27 16.11
CA GLN A 31 16.23 14.80 16.47
C GLN A 31 17.02 15.92 17.19
N GLN A 32 17.01 17.12 16.64
CA GLN A 32 17.64 18.29 17.24
C GLN A 32 16.99 18.65 18.59
N ARG A 33 15.65 18.70 18.64
CA ARG A 33 14.88 19.09 19.83
C ARG A 33 15.13 18.17 21.02
N PHE A 34 15.24 16.85 20.79
CA PHE A 34 15.36 15.84 21.85
C PHE A 34 16.75 15.23 21.97
N GLY A 35 17.74 15.67 21.19
CA GLY A 35 19.09 15.08 21.18
C GLY A 35 19.12 13.60 20.84
N LEU A 36 18.33 13.16 19.80
CA LEU A 36 18.14 11.75 19.51
C LEU A 36 19.30 11.17 18.71
N SER A 37 19.73 9.96 19.08
CA SER A 37 20.57 9.12 18.23
C SER A 37 19.80 8.60 17.00
N TYR A 38 20.48 8.16 15.96
CA TYR A 38 19.85 7.55 14.78
C TYR A 38 19.02 6.32 15.13
N SER A 39 19.47 5.50 16.07
CA SER A 39 18.72 4.34 16.57
C SER A 39 17.40 4.72 17.24
N ARG A 40 17.37 5.79 18.04
CA ARG A 40 16.14 6.30 18.65
C ARG A 40 15.16 6.83 17.62
N VAL A 41 15.68 7.49 16.61
CA VAL A 41 14.88 7.94 15.46
C VAL A 41 14.34 6.75 14.65
N GLY A 42 15.17 5.72 14.44
CA GLY A 42 14.76 4.47 13.79
C GLY A 42 13.66 3.75 14.58
N LEU A 43 13.78 3.69 15.92
CA LEU A 43 12.75 3.10 16.77
C LEU A 43 11.40 3.82 16.65
N ALA A 44 11.41 5.15 16.61
CA ALA A 44 10.19 5.93 16.42
C ALA A 44 9.49 5.60 15.08
N ALA A 45 10.25 5.50 13.98
CA ALA A 45 9.72 5.11 12.68
C ALA A 45 9.22 3.66 12.68
N ALA A 46 9.96 2.73 13.30
CA ALA A 46 9.58 1.33 13.40
C ALA A 46 8.26 1.13 14.16
N LEU A 47 8.07 1.83 15.29
CA LEU A 47 6.84 1.74 16.06
C LEU A 47 5.62 2.20 15.27
N LEU A 48 5.73 3.31 14.53
CA LEU A 48 4.66 3.76 13.63
C LEU A 48 4.36 2.71 12.57
N THR A 49 5.39 2.17 11.92
CA THR A 49 5.23 1.17 10.84
C THR A 49 4.65 -0.14 11.36
N ILE A 50 5.14 -0.65 12.49
CA ILE A 50 4.65 -1.89 13.10
C ILE A 50 3.18 -1.74 13.52
N SER A 51 2.85 -0.66 14.23
CA SER A 51 1.48 -0.44 14.68
C SER A 51 0.50 -0.17 13.55
N SER A 52 0.94 0.51 12.48
CA SER A 52 0.09 0.77 11.31
C SER A 52 -0.10 -0.45 10.41
N SER A 53 0.80 -1.44 10.46
CA SER A 53 0.81 -2.56 9.52
C SER A 53 0.39 -3.88 10.15
N MET A 54 0.99 -4.23 11.29
CA MET A 54 0.79 -5.54 11.92
C MET A 54 -0.60 -5.71 12.53
N ILE A 55 -1.28 -4.61 12.88
CA ILE A 55 -2.63 -4.64 13.47
C ILE A 55 -3.73 -4.64 12.38
N GLN A 56 -3.42 -4.34 11.13
CA GLN A 56 -4.42 -4.28 10.04
C GLN A 56 -5.25 -5.56 9.89
N PRO A 57 -4.69 -6.79 9.98
CA PRO A 57 -5.50 -8.01 9.90
C PRO A 57 -6.58 -8.09 10.97
N VAL A 58 -6.32 -7.56 12.19
CA VAL A 58 -7.31 -7.54 13.28
C VAL A 58 -8.49 -6.63 12.90
N PHE A 59 -8.22 -5.43 12.40
CA PHE A 59 -9.27 -4.52 11.95
C PHE A 59 -10.01 -5.04 10.71
N GLY A 60 -9.30 -5.74 9.81
CA GLY A 60 -9.91 -6.43 8.68
C GLY A 60 -10.89 -7.51 9.15
N TRP A 61 -10.48 -8.35 10.09
CA TRP A 61 -11.34 -9.37 10.70
C TRP A 61 -12.56 -8.78 11.43
N LEU A 62 -12.37 -7.63 12.13
CA LEU A 62 -13.47 -6.90 12.75
C LEU A 62 -14.46 -6.39 11.70
N SER A 63 -13.97 -5.89 10.56
CA SER A 63 -14.82 -5.34 9.50
C SER A 63 -15.67 -6.40 8.80
N ASP A 64 -15.25 -7.65 8.81
CA ASP A 64 -16.03 -8.76 8.26
C ASP A 64 -17.16 -9.23 9.20
N ARG A 65 -17.08 -8.90 10.51
CA ARG A 65 -18.02 -9.37 11.54
C ARG A 65 -18.96 -8.30 12.06
N TRP A 66 -18.54 -7.05 12.01
CA TRP A 66 -19.30 -5.92 12.56
C TRP A 66 -19.41 -4.80 11.53
N ASN A 67 -20.43 -3.97 11.67
CA ASN A 67 -20.53 -2.74 10.88
C ASN A 67 -19.48 -1.73 11.37
N THR A 68 -18.32 -1.74 10.73
CA THR A 68 -17.15 -0.92 11.10
C THR A 68 -16.94 0.28 10.19
N GLN A 69 -17.95 0.69 9.43
CA GLN A 69 -17.81 1.81 8.49
C GLN A 69 -17.44 3.13 9.17
N TRP A 70 -17.76 3.28 10.46
CA TRP A 70 -17.31 4.40 11.28
C TRP A 70 -15.78 4.46 11.45
N PHE A 71 -15.05 3.36 11.19
CA PHE A 71 -13.59 3.37 11.16
C PHE A 71 -13.01 4.27 10.06
N LEU A 72 -13.76 4.54 8.98
CA LEU A 72 -13.30 5.45 7.92
C LEU A 72 -13.09 6.87 8.47
N PRO A 73 -14.12 7.59 8.92
CA PRO A 73 -13.93 8.93 9.47
C PRO A 73 -13.13 8.92 10.78
N ALA A 74 -13.33 7.93 11.66
CA ALA A 74 -12.62 7.85 12.93
C ALA A 74 -11.10 7.65 12.73
N GLY A 75 -10.69 6.76 11.83
CA GLY A 75 -9.28 6.52 11.53
C GLY A 75 -8.58 7.76 10.98
N ILE A 76 -9.27 8.54 10.12
CA ILE A 76 -8.75 9.81 9.58
C ILE A 76 -8.56 10.85 10.69
N VAL A 77 -9.58 11.07 11.53
CA VAL A 77 -9.48 12.00 12.67
C VAL A 77 -8.38 11.57 13.62
N TRP A 78 -8.38 10.29 14.00
CA TRP A 78 -7.39 9.73 14.91
C TRP A 78 -5.96 9.94 14.41
N THR A 79 -5.69 9.57 13.16
CA THR A 79 -4.37 9.74 12.54
C THR A 79 -4.02 11.23 12.42
N GLY A 80 -4.96 12.08 11.98
CA GLY A 80 -4.73 13.51 11.82
C GLY A 80 -4.47 14.22 13.13
N VAL A 81 -5.21 13.91 14.20
CA VAL A 81 -5.01 14.50 15.56
C VAL A 81 -3.66 14.07 16.11
N LEU A 82 -3.33 12.79 16.09
CA LEU A 82 -2.08 12.30 16.67
C LEU A 82 -0.86 12.77 15.88
N MET A 83 -0.90 12.76 14.54
CA MET A 83 0.18 13.34 13.73
C MET A 83 0.29 14.86 13.90
N GLY A 84 -0.83 15.54 14.14
CA GLY A 84 -0.83 16.96 14.50
C GLY A 84 -0.15 17.23 15.84
N VAL A 85 -0.25 16.32 16.81
CA VAL A 85 0.40 16.43 18.12
C VAL A 85 1.90 16.15 18.06
N VAL A 86 2.42 15.44 17.04
CA VAL A 86 3.83 15.02 16.93
C VAL A 86 4.83 16.17 17.17
N GLY A 87 4.57 17.36 16.63
CA GLY A 87 5.43 18.53 16.82
C GLY A 87 5.27 19.22 18.18
N LEU A 88 4.25 18.85 18.97
CA LEU A 88 3.91 19.48 20.26
C LEU A 88 4.32 18.64 21.47
N VAL A 89 4.69 17.36 21.28
CA VAL A 89 5.02 16.44 22.38
C VAL A 89 6.14 16.98 23.25
N PRO A 90 6.05 16.77 24.60
CA PRO A 90 7.03 17.32 25.51
C PRO A 90 8.32 16.48 25.65
N SER A 91 8.27 15.20 25.26
CA SER A 91 9.38 14.27 25.45
C SER A 91 9.44 13.20 24.35
N TYR A 92 10.59 12.53 24.25
CA TYR A 92 10.77 11.40 23.33
C TYR A 92 9.82 10.24 23.63
N TRP A 93 9.54 9.94 24.90
CA TRP A 93 8.62 8.86 25.27
C TRP A 93 7.17 9.17 24.85
N ALA A 94 6.76 10.45 25.01
CA ALA A 94 5.48 10.91 24.50
C ALA A 94 5.41 10.81 22.96
N LEU A 95 6.52 11.10 22.27
CA LEU A 95 6.62 10.91 20.81
C LEU A 95 6.40 9.44 20.43
N LEU A 96 7.07 8.50 21.10
CA LEU A 96 6.91 7.06 20.82
C LEU A 96 5.46 6.61 21.02
N LEU A 97 4.82 7.05 22.11
CA LEU A 97 3.43 6.75 22.42
C LEU A 97 2.51 7.28 21.32
N VAL A 98 2.67 8.56 20.96
CA VAL A 98 1.85 9.21 19.92
C VAL A 98 2.00 8.50 18.57
N LEU A 99 3.22 8.16 18.16
CA LEU A 99 3.46 7.46 16.89
C LEU A 99 2.87 6.05 16.89
N THR A 100 2.99 5.31 18.00
CA THR A 100 2.40 3.98 18.15
C THR A 100 0.86 4.06 18.06
N LEU A 101 0.25 5.01 18.76
CA LEU A 101 -1.20 5.21 18.72
C LEU A 101 -1.67 5.68 17.34
N THR A 102 -0.88 6.50 16.65
CA THR A 102 -1.18 6.94 15.27
C THR A 102 -1.33 5.74 14.34
N GLY A 103 -0.42 4.77 14.43
CA GLY A 103 -0.48 3.56 13.62
C GLY A 103 -1.79 2.78 13.77
N ILE A 104 -2.40 2.78 14.97
CA ILE A 104 -3.69 2.10 15.21
C ILE A 104 -4.80 2.73 14.35
N GLY A 105 -4.87 4.06 14.25
CA GLY A 105 -5.88 4.72 13.41
C GLY A 105 -5.72 4.39 11.93
N THR A 106 -4.49 4.36 11.47
CA THR A 106 -4.15 3.92 10.11
C THR A 106 -4.52 2.46 9.86
N ALA A 107 -4.19 1.57 10.81
CA ALA A 107 -4.53 0.15 10.73
C ALA A 107 -6.05 -0.09 10.71
N ALA A 108 -6.82 0.74 11.40
CA ALA A 108 -8.28 0.67 11.38
C ALA A 108 -8.87 1.16 10.04
N PHE A 109 -8.27 2.18 9.43
CA PHE A 109 -8.77 2.79 8.20
C PHE A 109 -8.58 1.88 6.97
N HIS A 110 -7.36 1.37 6.76
CA HIS A 110 -6.99 0.73 5.47
C HIS A 110 -7.85 -0.47 5.06
N PRO A 111 -8.10 -1.49 5.93
CA PRO A 111 -8.91 -2.64 5.51
C PRO A 111 -10.34 -2.25 5.15
N VAL A 112 -10.95 -1.34 5.93
CA VAL A 112 -12.33 -0.87 5.72
C VAL A 112 -12.41 -0.02 4.45
N ALA A 113 -11.42 0.85 4.22
CA ALA A 113 -11.32 1.65 2.99
C ALA A 113 -11.13 0.77 1.75
N SER A 114 -10.27 -0.25 1.84
CA SER A 114 -10.06 -1.22 0.76
C SER A 114 -11.32 -2.01 0.44
N LEU A 115 -12.08 -2.46 1.47
CA LEU A 115 -13.36 -3.13 1.30
C LEU A 115 -14.38 -2.22 0.61
N ALA A 116 -14.50 -0.97 1.05
CA ALA A 116 -15.40 0.02 0.46
C ALA A 116 -14.99 0.37 -0.99
N ALA A 117 -13.70 0.48 -1.29
CA ALA A 117 -13.19 0.68 -2.64
C ALA A 117 -13.51 -0.50 -3.57
N ALA A 118 -13.31 -1.74 -3.10
CA ALA A 118 -13.67 -2.94 -3.84
C ALA A 118 -15.17 -2.99 -4.15
N HIS A 119 -16.03 -2.64 -3.18
CA HIS A 119 -17.47 -2.57 -3.37
C HIS A 119 -17.87 -1.47 -4.38
N ALA A 120 -17.31 -0.28 -4.26
CA ALA A 120 -17.57 0.83 -5.19
C ALA A 120 -17.11 0.53 -6.62
N SER A 121 -16.12 -0.34 -6.78
CA SER A 121 -15.55 -0.74 -8.08
C SER A 121 -16.47 -1.66 -8.90
N GLY A 122 -17.39 -2.39 -8.27
CA GLY A 122 -18.28 -3.33 -8.95
C GLY A 122 -17.52 -4.42 -9.70
N THR A 123 -17.79 -4.56 -11.02
CA THR A 123 -17.11 -5.53 -11.89
C THR A 123 -15.67 -5.15 -12.27
N GLN A 124 -15.29 -3.88 -12.10
CA GLN A 124 -13.95 -3.36 -12.46
C GLN A 124 -13.04 -3.26 -11.22
N ARG A 125 -12.98 -4.35 -10.42
CA ARG A 125 -12.24 -4.37 -9.15
C ARG A 125 -10.77 -4.02 -9.30
N GLY A 126 -10.10 -4.53 -10.32
CA GLY A 126 -8.69 -4.25 -10.59
C GLY A 126 -8.43 -2.76 -10.80
N LEU A 127 -9.20 -2.12 -11.67
CA LEU A 127 -9.09 -0.69 -11.95
C LEU A 127 -9.44 0.16 -10.70
N GLY A 128 -10.54 -0.15 -10.02
CA GLY A 128 -10.93 0.59 -8.83
C GLY A 128 -9.92 0.49 -7.69
N MET A 129 -9.35 -0.70 -7.45
CA MET A 129 -8.28 -0.89 -6.48
C MET A 129 -6.97 -0.21 -6.91
N SER A 130 -6.72 -0.05 -8.20
CA SER A 130 -5.59 0.74 -8.69
C SER A 130 -5.75 2.22 -8.39
N PHE A 131 -6.96 2.79 -8.52
CA PHE A 131 -7.23 4.16 -8.08
C PHE A 131 -7.03 4.31 -6.57
N PHE A 132 -7.49 3.33 -5.79
CA PHE A 132 -7.29 3.31 -4.34
C PHE A 132 -5.79 3.33 -3.98
N THR A 133 -5.00 2.45 -4.60
CA THR A 133 -3.54 2.37 -4.37
C THR A 133 -2.82 3.63 -4.87
N ALA A 134 -3.22 4.17 -6.02
CA ALA A 134 -2.66 5.41 -6.55
C ALA A 134 -2.92 6.60 -5.60
N GLY A 135 -4.11 6.63 -4.94
CA GLY A 135 -4.42 7.62 -3.92
C GLY A 135 -3.48 7.55 -2.73
N GLY A 136 -3.19 6.35 -2.21
CA GLY A 136 -2.19 6.16 -1.16
C GLY A 136 -0.80 6.64 -1.58
N ASN A 137 -0.33 6.21 -2.76
CA ASN A 137 0.97 6.64 -3.30
C ASN A 137 1.04 8.17 -3.49
N LEU A 138 -0.05 8.80 -3.92
CA LEU A 138 -0.15 10.25 -4.00
C LEU A 138 -0.03 10.89 -2.61
N GLY A 139 -0.68 10.30 -1.59
CA GLY A 139 -0.55 10.71 -0.20
C GLY A 139 0.90 10.66 0.28
N PHE A 140 1.59 9.54 0.04
CA PHE A 140 3.02 9.42 0.37
C PHE A 140 3.88 10.48 -0.31
N ALA A 141 3.56 10.89 -1.54
CA ALA A 141 4.28 11.94 -2.26
C ALA A 141 3.94 13.35 -1.74
N LEU A 142 2.68 13.61 -1.41
CA LEU A 142 2.20 14.92 -0.97
C LEU A 142 2.54 15.22 0.50
N GLY A 143 2.59 14.21 1.37
CA GLY A 143 2.86 14.37 2.81
C GLY A 143 4.13 15.17 3.10
N PRO A 144 5.29 14.81 2.55
CA PRO A 144 6.53 15.57 2.72
C PRO A 144 6.44 17.02 2.26
N ILE A 145 5.77 17.29 1.12
CA ILE A 145 5.61 18.65 0.58
C ILE A 145 4.70 19.47 1.49
N LEU A 146 3.58 18.91 1.91
CA LEU A 146 2.63 19.53 2.81
C LEU A 146 3.31 19.95 4.12
N ILE A 147 3.99 19.00 4.77
CA ILE A 147 4.59 19.27 6.07
C ILE A 147 5.79 20.21 5.96
N ALA A 148 6.62 20.11 4.92
CA ALA A 148 7.74 21.03 4.71
C ALA A 148 7.25 22.48 4.62
N SER A 149 6.15 22.73 3.90
CA SER A 149 5.52 24.04 3.81
C SER A 149 5.05 24.55 5.19
N LEU A 150 4.36 23.69 5.95
CA LEU A 150 3.86 24.04 7.28
C LEU A 150 5.00 24.31 8.28
N LEU A 151 6.09 23.53 8.22
CA LEU A 151 7.26 23.72 9.07
C LEU A 151 8.01 25.02 8.77
N THR A 152 8.02 25.46 7.51
CA THR A 152 8.65 26.72 7.11
C THR A 152 7.98 27.93 7.77
N TRP A 153 6.65 27.94 7.85
CA TRP A 153 5.89 29.06 8.42
C TRP A 153 5.68 28.95 9.93
N PHE A 154 5.53 27.76 10.46
CA PHE A 154 5.08 27.53 11.85
C PHE A 154 6.03 26.65 12.66
N SER A 155 7.21 26.28 12.13
CA SER A 155 8.13 25.35 12.77
C SER A 155 7.40 24.05 13.17
N LEU A 156 7.82 23.36 14.22
CA LEU A 156 7.17 22.13 14.71
C LEU A 156 5.67 22.30 15.06
N LYS A 157 5.25 23.53 15.44
CA LYS A 157 3.84 23.82 15.71
C LYS A 157 2.95 23.67 14.46
N GLY A 158 3.53 23.77 13.27
CA GLY A 158 2.81 23.58 12.01
C GLY A 158 2.19 22.21 11.85
N THR A 159 2.68 21.16 12.55
CA THR A 159 2.04 19.85 12.54
C THR A 159 0.59 19.92 13.04
N ALA A 160 0.24 20.82 13.97
CA ALA A 160 -1.10 20.96 14.49
C ALA A 160 -2.16 21.25 13.40
N LEU A 161 -1.79 21.85 12.28
CA LEU A 161 -2.70 22.12 11.16
C LEU A 161 -3.18 20.83 10.46
N LEU A 162 -2.47 19.71 10.65
CA LEU A 162 -2.92 18.41 10.16
C LEU A 162 -4.22 17.95 10.83
N MET A 163 -4.48 18.40 12.09
CA MET A 163 -5.75 18.12 12.77
C MET A 163 -6.94 18.69 12.00
N ILE A 164 -6.77 19.93 11.48
CA ILE A 164 -7.82 20.60 10.71
C ILE A 164 -8.08 19.83 9.40
N LEU A 165 -7.02 19.48 8.68
CA LEU A 165 -7.17 18.71 7.44
C LEU A 165 -7.83 17.34 7.69
N GLY A 166 -7.41 16.65 8.76
CA GLY A 166 -8.02 15.39 9.19
C GLY A 166 -9.49 15.53 9.54
N ALA A 167 -9.85 16.55 10.34
CA ALA A 167 -11.22 16.82 10.75
C ALA A 167 -12.12 17.17 9.54
N LEU A 168 -11.67 18.02 8.62
CA LEU A 168 -12.41 18.37 7.41
C LEU A 168 -12.63 17.16 6.50
N THR A 169 -11.60 16.35 6.28
CA THR A 169 -11.71 15.13 5.45
C THR A 169 -12.66 14.12 6.10
N ALA A 170 -12.54 13.92 7.40
CA ALA A 170 -13.41 13.01 8.13
C ALA A 170 -14.88 13.49 8.14
N ALA A 171 -15.11 14.80 8.31
CA ALA A 171 -16.45 15.38 8.22
C ALA A 171 -17.05 15.17 6.83
N LEU A 172 -16.29 15.38 5.77
CA LEU A 172 -16.72 15.12 4.39
C LEU A 172 -17.12 13.66 4.20
N ILE A 173 -16.31 12.72 4.66
CA ILE A 173 -16.60 11.27 4.58
C ILE A 173 -17.81 10.92 5.44
N HIS A 174 -17.93 11.50 6.65
CA HIS A 174 -19.06 11.24 7.54
C HIS A 174 -20.39 11.71 6.95
N VAL A 175 -20.44 12.89 6.33
CA VAL A 175 -21.64 13.41 5.67
C VAL A 175 -22.10 12.48 4.54
N HIS A 176 -21.14 11.89 3.81
CA HIS A 176 -21.43 10.99 2.68
C HIS A 176 -21.39 9.50 3.06
N ARG A 177 -21.40 9.16 4.36
CA ARG A 177 -21.25 7.78 4.83
C ARG A 177 -22.24 6.80 4.22
N ARG A 178 -23.48 7.24 3.97
CA ARG A 178 -24.53 6.39 3.33
C ARG A 178 -24.16 5.94 1.92
N GLU A 179 -23.43 6.76 1.18
CA GLU A 179 -22.95 6.41 -0.16
C GLU A 179 -21.78 5.41 -0.11
N LEU A 180 -21.05 5.40 1.00
CA LEU A 180 -19.90 4.52 1.25
C LEU A 180 -20.32 3.19 1.89
N GLU A 181 -21.59 3.07 2.27
CA GLU A 181 -22.11 1.86 2.88
C GLU A 181 -21.85 0.64 1.98
N VAL A 182 -21.03 -0.24 2.50
CA VAL A 182 -20.95 -1.62 2.04
C VAL A 182 -22.08 -2.33 2.77
N PRO A 183 -23.07 -2.92 2.06
CA PRO A 183 -24.05 -3.74 2.71
C PRO A 183 -23.32 -4.73 3.59
N PHE A 184 -23.52 -4.62 4.90
CA PHE A 184 -23.04 -5.64 5.81
C PHE A 184 -23.83 -6.90 5.46
N GLN A 185 -23.29 -7.65 4.52
CA GLN A 185 -23.64 -9.03 4.43
C GLN A 185 -23.04 -9.62 5.72
N ARG A 186 -23.86 -9.65 6.78
CA ARG A 186 -23.73 -10.71 7.78
C ARG A 186 -23.45 -11.92 6.92
N ALA A 187 -22.21 -12.43 6.99
CA ALA A 187 -21.80 -13.63 6.25
C ALA A 187 -23.02 -14.51 6.34
N ALA A 188 -23.79 -14.59 5.22
CA ALA A 188 -25.15 -15.05 5.30
C ALA A 188 -25.00 -16.27 6.13
N GLN A 189 -25.66 -16.31 7.29
CA GLN A 189 -25.92 -17.53 7.96
C GLN A 189 -26.78 -18.27 6.91
N SER A 190 -26.13 -18.69 5.86
CA SER A 190 -26.55 -19.78 5.03
C SER A 190 -26.75 -20.86 6.07
N GLU A 191 -28.00 -21.22 6.30
CA GLU A 191 -28.40 -22.31 7.19
C GLU A 191 -27.67 -23.62 6.86
N ASN A 192 -26.79 -23.56 5.91
CA ASN A 192 -25.83 -24.59 5.52
C ASN A 192 -24.44 -23.95 5.54
N PRO A 193 -23.63 -24.06 6.63
CA PRO A 193 -22.26 -23.58 6.69
C PRO A 193 -21.34 -24.55 5.93
N GLN A 194 -21.51 -24.65 4.63
CA GLN A 194 -20.41 -25.04 3.77
C GLN A 194 -19.45 -23.86 3.75
N SER A 195 -18.76 -23.63 4.90
CA SER A 195 -17.61 -22.78 4.97
C SER A 195 -16.63 -23.34 3.94
N THR A 196 -16.52 -22.69 2.80
CA THR A 196 -15.49 -23.04 1.83
C THR A 196 -14.17 -22.99 2.59
N PRO A 197 -13.44 -24.12 2.71
CA PRO A 197 -12.24 -24.16 3.50
C PRO A 197 -11.26 -23.13 2.96
N ILE A 198 -10.65 -22.35 3.89
CA ILE A 198 -9.64 -21.36 3.53
C ILE A 198 -8.53 -22.08 2.76
N PRO A 199 -8.19 -21.65 1.54
CA PRO A 199 -7.15 -22.28 0.74
C PRO A 199 -5.75 -21.88 1.26
N TRP A 200 -5.37 -22.39 2.44
CA TRP A 200 -4.17 -21.99 3.19
C TRP A 200 -2.89 -22.05 2.33
N ALA A 201 -2.74 -23.07 1.49
CA ALA A 201 -1.58 -23.19 0.62
C ALA A 201 -1.47 -22.01 -0.38
N ARG A 202 -2.59 -21.58 -0.96
CA ARG A 202 -2.60 -20.43 -1.88
C ARG A 202 -2.41 -19.10 -1.13
N LEU A 203 -3.04 -18.98 0.04
CA LEU A 203 -2.93 -17.79 0.88
C LEU A 203 -1.50 -17.61 1.38
N SER A 204 -0.84 -18.67 1.89
CA SER A 204 0.55 -18.60 2.34
C SER A 204 1.52 -18.30 1.19
N THR A 205 1.29 -18.88 0.00
CA THR A 205 2.07 -18.53 -1.20
C THR A 205 1.91 -17.06 -1.56
N LEU A 206 0.68 -16.52 -1.51
CA LEU A 206 0.41 -15.12 -1.76
C LEU A 206 1.07 -14.20 -0.72
N CYS A 207 1.02 -14.56 0.56
CA CYS A 207 1.68 -13.83 1.65
C CYS A 207 3.21 -13.80 1.46
N MET A 208 3.83 -14.93 1.11
CA MET A 208 5.26 -15.01 0.82
C MET A 208 5.63 -14.15 -0.40
N LEU A 209 4.84 -14.20 -1.45
CA LEU A 209 5.01 -13.38 -2.64
C LEU A 209 4.98 -11.88 -2.28
N ILE A 210 3.99 -11.45 -1.50
CA ILE A 210 3.85 -10.06 -1.05
C ILE A 210 5.07 -9.65 -0.22
N THR A 211 5.52 -10.50 0.69
CA THR A 211 6.71 -10.28 1.53
C THR A 211 7.96 -10.04 0.68
N LEU A 212 8.27 -10.95 -0.24
CA LEU A 212 9.45 -10.84 -1.10
C LEU A 212 9.41 -9.59 -2.00
N ARG A 213 8.26 -9.33 -2.63
CA ARG A 213 8.07 -8.14 -3.46
C ARG A 213 8.23 -6.86 -2.64
N SER A 214 7.59 -6.79 -1.47
CA SER A 214 7.59 -5.58 -0.64
C SER A 214 8.94 -5.33 0.01
N TRP A 215 9.67 -6.36 0.37
CA TRP A 215 11.05 -6.25 0.81
C TRP A 215 11.93 -5.66 -0.32
N GLY A 216 11.88 -6.24 -1.54
CA GLY A 216 12.62 -5.73 -2.70
C GLY A 216 12.28 -4.28 -3.00
N TYR A 217 10.99 -3.92 -3.01
CA TYR A 217 10.52 -2.56 -3.24
C TYR A 217 11.03 -1.58 -2.19
N SER A 218 10.74 -1.83 -0.90
CA SER A 218 11.08 -0.90 0.19
C SER A 218 12.59 -0.75 0.35
N GLY A 219 13.34 -1.86 0.22
CA GLY A 219 14.79 -1.82 0.23
C GLY A 219 15.36 -1.01 -0.93
N LEU A 220 14.82 -1.20 -2.13
CA LEU A 220 15.30 -0.43 -3.29
C LEU A 220 15.02 1.06 -3.16
N VAL A 221 13.85 1.44 -2.67
CA VAL A 221 13.50 2.85 -2.42
C VAL A 221 14.54 3.55 -1.53
N ILE A 222 15.07 2.84 -0.53
CA ILE A 222 16.07 3.36 0.40
C ILE A 222 17.49 3.28 -0.20
N PHE A 223 17.87 2.14 -0.79
CA PHE A 223 19.27 1.86 -1.12
C PHE A 223 19.65 2.23 -2.56
N LEU A 224 18.69 2.40 -3.49
CA LEU A 224 18.99 2.82 -4.86
C LEU A 224 19.68 4.21 -4.92
N PRO A 225 19.18 5.26 -4.26
CA PRO A 225 19.89 6.55 -4.26
C PRO A 225 21.28 6.43 -3.63
N MET A 226 21.44 5.64 -2.58
CA MET A 226 22.73 5.42 -1.92
C MET A 226 23.74 4.73 -2.85
N LEU A 227 23.28 3.71 -3.59
CA LEU A 227 24.13 3.02 -4.58
C LEU A 227 24.58 3.98 -5.69
N LEU A 228 23.65 4.78 -6.23
CA LEU A 228 23.97 5.76 -7.28
C LEU A 228 24.98 6.81 -6.78
N LEU A 229 24.82 7.31 -5.55
CA LEU A 229 25.79 8.21 -4.92
C LEU A 229 27.15 7.57 -4.75
N ALA A 230 27.23 6.31 -4.31
CA ALA A 230 28.47 5.56 -4.19
C ALA A 230 29.15 5.33 -5.55
N GLN A 231 28.39 5.32 -6.65
CA GLN A 231 28.88 5.27 -8.02
C GLN A 231 29.30 6.64 -8.60
N GLY A 232 29.29 7.71 -7.77
CA GLY A 232 29.63 9.07 -8.18
C GLY A 232 28.51 9.82 -8.92
N VAL A 233 27.28 9.29 -8.94
CA VAL A 233 26.12 10.00 -9.50
C VAL A 233 25.74 11.17 -8.58
N PRO A 234 25.57 12.40 -9.08
CA PRO A 234 25.17 13.54 -8.27
C PRO A 234 23.86 13.30 -7.54
N LEU A 235 23.73 13.81 -6.30
CA LEU A 235 22.55 13.64 -5.43
C LEU A 235 21.22 14.00 -6.15
N ALA A 236 21.23 15.08 -6.92
CA ALA A 236 20.05 15.52 -7.68
C ALA A 236 19.61 14.47 -8.72
N LEU A 237 20.56 13.79 -9.37
CA LEU A 237 20.27 12.74 -10.34
C LEU A 237 19.85 11.44 -9.66
N ALA A 238 20.44 11.09 -8.51
CA ALA A 238 20.00 9.96 -7.70
C ALA A 238 18.56 10.12 -7.20
N GLY A 239 18.20 11.34 -6.75
CA GLY A 239 16.82 11.67 -6.38
C GLY A 239 15.84 11.60 -7.56
N ARG A 240 16.26 12.10 -8.74
CA ARG A 240 15.45 11.99 -9.98
C ARG A 240 15.26 10.53 -10.40
N ALA A 241 16.25 9.67 -10.24
CA ALA A 241 16.14 8.24 -10.54
C ALA A 241 15.04 7.58 -9.69
N LEU A 242 15.06 7.86 -8.39
CA LEU A 242 14.01 7.37 -7.49
C LEU A 242 12.62 7.93 -7.87
N PHE A 243 12.55 9.24 -8.16
CA PHE A 243 11.30 9.86 -8.59
C PHE A 243 10.73 9.20 -9.84
N VAL A 244 11.56 9.01 -10.88
CA VAL A 244 11.13 8.35 -12.14
C VAL A 244 10.62 6.94 -11.85
N PHE A 245 11.36 6.16 -11.06
CA PHE A 245 10.96 4.81 -10.68
C PHE A 245 9.61 4.77 -9.97
N LEU A 246 9.38 5.65 -8.99
CA LEU A 246 8.15 5.70 -8.22
C LEU A 246 6.96 6.26 -9.00
N PHE A 247 7.18 7.34 -9.77
CA PHE A 247 6.13 7.98 -10.57
C PHE A 247 5.58 7.04 -11.64
N PHE A 248 6.47 6.43 -12.42
CA PHE A 248 6.05 5.44 -13.41
C PHE A 248 5.54 4.16 -12.76
N GLY A 249 6.03 3.82 -11.58
CA GLY A 249 5.48 2.74 -10.76
C GLY A 249 4.01 2.96 -10.42
N ALA A 250 3.61 4.17 -10.04
CA ALA A 250 2.20 4.49 -9.79
C ALA A 250 1.34 4.30 -11.06
N LEU A 251 1.83 4.73 -12.24
CA LEU A 251 1.17 4.46 -13.52
C LEU A 251 1.10 2.96 -13.81
N GLY A 252 2.17 2.22 -13.52
CA GLY A 252 2.21 0.76 -13.63
C GLY A 252 1.14 0.08 -12.76
N GLY A 253 0.93 0.56 -11.54
CA GLY A 253 -0.14 0.09 -10.65
C GLY A 253 -1.54 0.25 -11.26
N LEU A 254 -1.82 1.41 -11.90
CA LEU A 254 -3.08 1.66 -12.61
C LEU A 254 -3.25 0.72 -13.81
N LEU A 255 -2.22 0.60 -14.64
CA LEU A 255 -2.23 -0.26 -15.82
C LEU A 255 -2.35 -1.73 -15.44
N GLY A 256 -1.60 -2.19 -14.43
CA GLY A 256 -1.61 -3.56 -13.94
C GLY A 256 -2.99 -3.98 -13.44
N GLY A 257 -3.65 -3.13 -12.65
CA GLY A 257 -5.01 -3.38 -12.20
C GLY A 257 -5.99 -3.54 -13.36
N HIS A 258 -5.99 -2.60 -14.32
CA HIS A 258 -6.85 -2.67 -15.50
C HIS A 258 -6.54 -3.92 -16.36
N LEU A 259 -5.26 -4.19 -16.60
CA LEU A 259 -4.84 -5.35 -17.37
C LEU A 259 -5.26 -6.65 -16.70
N SER A 260 -5.19 -6.72 -15.36
CA SER A 260 -5.54 -7.91 -14.59
C SER A 260 -7.03 -8.28 -14.68
N ASP A 261 -7.90 -7.30 -14.92
CA ASP A 261 -9.33 -7.55 -15.16
C ASP A 261 -9.58 -8.24 -16.54
N ARG A 262 -8.64 -8.11 -17.48
CA ARG A 262 -8.75 -8.66 -18.83
C ARG A 262 -8.01 -9.97 -19.04
N VAL A 263 -6.74 -10.04 -18.59
CA VAL A 263 -5.88 -11.21 -18.85
C VAL A 263 -5.79 -12.16 -17.67
N GLY A 264 -6.23 -11.71 -16.47
CA GLY A 264 -6.22 -12.51 -15.25
C GLY A 264 -5.19 -12.02 -14.23
N ARG A 265 -5.47 -12.27 -12.93
CA ARG A 265 -4.66 -11.81 -11.80
C ARG A 265 -3.27 -12.42 -11.80
N GLN A 266 -3.22 -13.76 -11.90
CA GLN A 266 -1.97 -14.52 -11.87
C GLN A 266 -1.00 -14.08 -12.97
N GLN A 267 -1.50 -13.91 -14.20
CA GLN A 267 -0.70 -13.55 -15.36
C GLN A 267 -0.04 -12.18 -15.19
N VAL A 268 -0.78 -11.20 -14.66
CA VAL A 268 -0.23 -9.86 -14.41
C VAL A 268 0.78 -9.89 -13.27
N ILE A 269 0.48 -10.58 -12.16
CA ILE A 269 1.42 -10.70 -11.03
C ILE A 269 2.72 -11.38 -11.49
N ALA A 270 2.61 -12.56 -12.10
CA ALA A 270 3.79 -13.32 -12.53
C ALA A 270 4.58 -12.57 -13.60
N GLY A 271 3.94 -12.12 -14.67
CA GLY A 271 4.60 -11.48 -15.81
C GLY A 271 5.31 -10.19 -15.39
N SER A 272 4.65 -9.34 -14.60
CA SER A 272 5.23 -8.08 -14.16
C SER A 272 6.41 -8.27 -13.22
N LEU A 273 6.32 -9.21 -12.26
CA LEU A 273 7.38 -9.46 -11.30
C LEU A 273 8.56 -10.24 -11.89
N LEU A 274 8.36 -11.06 -12.92
CA LEU A 274 9.45 -11.71 -13.66
C LEU A 274 10.17 -10.75 -14.60
N LEU A 275 9.45 -9.80 -15.19
CA LEU A 275 10.02 -8.79 -16.08
C LEU A 275 10.84 -7.74 -15.30
N TYR A 276 10.43 -7.41 -14.08
CA TYR A 276 11.04 -6.37 -13.26
C TYR A 276 12.56 -6.53 -13.07
N PRO A 277 13.11 -7.67 -12.60
CA PRO A 277 14.54 -7.78 -12.35
C PRO A 277 15.39 -7.62 -13.61
N LEU A 278 14.89 -8.02 -14.76
CA LEU A 278 15.57 -7.83 -16.05
C LEU A 278 15.68 -6.35 -16.42
N LEU A 279 14.56 -5.62 -16.28
CA LEU A 279 14.52 -4.18 -16.53
C LEU A 279 15.38 -3.40 -15.55
N MET A 280 15.31 -3.76 -14.26
CA MET A 280 16.10 -3.08 -13.23
C MET A 280 17.59 -3.36 -13.35
N ALA A 281 17.99 -4.60 -13.64
CA ALA A 281 19.37 -4.96 -13.91
C ALA A 281 19.92 -4.18 -15.12
N ALA A 282 19.15 -4.12 -16.21
CA ALA A 282 19.50 -3.31 -17.37
C ALA A 282 19.61 -1.81 -17.03
N ALA A 283 18.72 -1.28 -16.17
CA ALA A 283 18.76 0.12 -15.73
C ALA A 283 20.02 0.44 -14.91
N LEU A 284 20.45 -0.47 -14.06
CA LEU A 284 21.69 -0.31 -13.28
C LEU A 284 22.95 -0.36 -14.15
N ALA A 285 22.94 -1.17 -15.21
CA ALA A 285 24.04 -1.28 -16.15
C ALA A 285 24.06 -0.16 -17.22
N ALA A 286 22.92 0.45 -17.51
CA ALA A 286 22.78 1.48 -18.54
C ALA A 286 23.31 2.85 -18.09
N SER A 287 23.58 3.72 -19.08
CA SER A 287 23.93 5.13 -18.88
C SER A 287 23.11 6.03 -19.81
N GLY A 288 23.11 7.33 -19.52
CA GLY A 288 22.38 8.30 -20.37
C GLY A 288 20.85 8.12 -20.39
N PRO A 289 20.19 8.45 -21.53
CA PRO A 289 18.72 8.42 -21.62
C PRO A 289 18.10 7.05 -21.43
N SER A 290 18.78 5.97 -21.84
CA SER A 290 18.29 4.59 -21.69
C SER A 290 18.08 4.18 -20.23
N ARG A 291 18.92 4.65 -19.31
CA ARG A 291 18.76 4.41 -17.86
C ARG A 291 17.41 4.90 -17.37
N TRP A 292 16.98 6.10 -17.78
CA TRP A 292 15.71 6.68 -17.34
C TRP A 292 14.50 5.90 -17.85
N MET A 293 14.53 5.47 -19.11
CA MET A 293 13.47 4.65 -19.69
C MET A 293 13.38 3.29 -18.99
N LEU A 294 14.52 2.66 -18.71
CA LEU A 294 14.57 1.37 -18.02
C LEU A 294 14.10 1.48 -16.55
N LEU A 295 14.48 2.55 -15.84
CA LEU A 295 13.99 2.83 -14.49
C LEU A 295 12.46 3.04 -14.47
N ALA A 296 11.94 3.79 -15.44
CA ALA A 296 10.51 4.02 -15.58
C ALA A 296 9.74 2.70 -15.80
N THR A 297 10.19 1.89 -16.76
CA THR A 297 9.56 0.60 -17.07
C THR A 297 9.74 -0.42 -15.96
N ALA A 298 10.87 -0.43 -15.24
CA ALA A 298 11.09 -1.26 -14.07
C ALA A 298 10.12 -0.89 -12.93
N GLY A 299 9.94 0.42 -12.66
CA GLY A 299 8.96 0.90 -11.71
C GLY A 299 7.54 0.47 -12.07
N MET A 300 7.16 0.65 -13.34
CA MET A 300 5.85 0.19 -13.85
C MET A 300 5.66 -1.32 -13.63
N ALA A 301 6.65 -2.13 -13.98
CA ALA A 301 6.58 -3.58 -13.84
C ALA A 301 6.42 -3.99 -12.37
N LEU A 302 7.22 -3.43 -11.45
CA LEU A 302 7.17 -3.83 -10.04
C LEU A 302 5.82 -3.50 -9.40
N LEU A 303 5.31 -2.28 -9.60
CA LEU A 303 4.09 -1.83 -8.93
C LEU A 303 2.81 -2.28 -9.64
N ALA A 304 2.89 -2.78 -10.89
CA ALA A 304 1.74 -3.37 -11.59
C ALA A 304 1.05 -4.49 -10.79
N SER A 305 1.80 -5.24 -10.00
CA SER A 305 1.27 -6.32 -9.15
C SER A 305 0.63 -5.85 -7.85
N PHE A 306 0.81 -4.59 -7.42
CA PHE A 306 0.49 -4.15 -6.05
C PHE A 306 -1.02 -4.26 -5.75
N SER A 307 -1.86 -3.54 -6.50
CA SER A 307 -3.31 -3.60 -6.34
C SER A 307 -3.88 -4.98 -6.70
N VAL A 308 -3.26 -5.65 -7.67
CA VAL A 308 -3.71 -6.97 -8.16
C VAL A 308 -3.58 -8.04 -7.07
N THR A 309 -2.52 -8.00 -6.25
CA THR A 309 -2.37 -8.95 -5.13
C THR A 309 -3.43 -8.77 -4.05
N VAL A 310 -3.88 -7.53 -3.80
CA VAL A 310 -5.00 -7.26 -2.87
C VAL A 310 -6.28 -7.86 -3.40
N VAL A 311 -6.61 -7.60 -4.68
CA VAL A 311 -7.81 -8.16 -5.31
C VAL A 311 -7.77 -9.68 -5.33
N PHE A 312 -6.61 -10.29 -5.65
CA PHE A 312 -6.45 -11.73 -5.65
C PHE A 312 -6.70 -12.35 -4.27
N ALA A 313 -6.22 -11.71 -3.18
CA ALA A 313 -6.50 -12.14 -1.82
C ALA A 313 -8.00 -12.06 -1.49
N GLN A 314 -8.68 -10.96 -1.90
CA GLN A 314 -10.12 -10.80 -1.73
C GLN A 314 -10.92 -11.87 -2.49
N GLU A 315 -10.45 -12.28 -3.66
CA GLU A 315 -11.05 -13.37 -4.44
C GLU A 315 -10.79 -14.76 -3.82
N LEU A 316 -9.66 -14.94 -3.10
CA LEU A 316 -9.37 -16.18 -2.34
C LEU A 316 -10.19 -16.30 -1.06
N LEU A 317 -10.56 -15.17 -0.45
CA LEU A 317 -11.30 -15.10 0.80
C LEU A 317 -12.60 -14.28 0.65
N PRO A 318 -13.54 -14.72 -0.20
CA PRO A 318 -14.72 -13.92 -0.54
C PRO A 318 -15.65 -13.67 0.66
N GLN A 319 -15.59 -14.51 1.70
CA GLN A 319 -16.35 -14.35 2.93
C GLN A 319 -15.63 -13.50 3.98
N ASN A 320 -14.33 -13.17 3.78
CA ASN A 320 -13.49 -12.42 4.70
C ASN A 320 -12.65 -11.39 3.93
N VAL A 321 -13.30 -10.53 3.16
CA VAL A 321 -12.65 -9.56 2.25
C VAL A 321 -11.85 -8.51 3.02
N GLY A 322 -12.34 -8.09 4.20
CA GLY A 322 -11.63 -7.18 5.09
C GLY A 322 -10.36 -7.80 5.66
N LEU A 323 -10.43 -9.07 6.11
CA LEU A 323 -9.25 -9.83 6.56
C LEU A 323 -8.22 -9.96 5.43
N ALA A 324 -8.67 -10.30 4.21
CA ALA A 324 -7.81 -10.44 3.04
C ALA A 324 -7.08 -9.12 2.74
N SER A 325 -7.79 -8.00 2.80
CA SER A 325 -7.23 -6.65 2.60
C SER A 325 -6.25 -6.28 3.70
N GLY A 326 -6.63 -6.47 4.97
CA GLY A 326 -5.78 -6.18 6.11
C GLY A 326 -4.49 -7.01 6.11
N LEU A 327 -4.59 -8.29 5.77
CA LEU A 327 -3.43 -9.18 5.67
C LEU A 327 -2.47 -8.74 4.55
N THR A 328 -3.00 -8.45 3.37
CA THR A 328 -2.16 -8.09 2.20
C THR A 328 -1.51 -6.72 2.36
N LEU A 329 -2.25 -5.71 2.84
CA LEU A 329 -1.71 -4.37 3.07
C LEU A 329 -0.76 -4.36 4.28
N GLY A 330 -1.14 -5.05 5.37
CA GLY A 330 -0.29 -5.19 6.56
C GLY A 330 1.05 -5.86 6.24
N LEU A 331 1.04 -6.95 5.46
CA LEU A 331 2.28 -7.59 5.01
C LEU A 331 3.06 -6.69 4.06
N ALA A 332 2.41 -6.00 3.12
CA ALA A 332 3.10 -5.15 2.16
C ALA A 332 3.94 -4.05 2.84
N PHE A 333 3.40 -3.40 3.84
CA PHE A 333 4.12 -2.34 4.56
C PHE A 333 5.00 -2.90 5.69
N GLY A 334 4.47 -3.83 6.50
CA GLY A 334 5.18 -4.38 7.66
C GLY A 334 6.45 -5.14 7.29
N THR A 335 6.34 -6.07 6.33
CA THR A 335 7.51 -6.86 5.89
C THR A 335 8.48 -6.04 5.05
N GLY A 336 7.98 -5.03 4.31
CA GLY A 336 8.82 -4.06 3.63
C GLY A 336 9.74 -3.32 4.61
N GLY A 337 9.19 -2.80 5.72
CA GLY A 337 9.97 -2.10 6.75
C GLY A 337 11.00 -2.99 7.45
N LEU A 338 10.62 -4.21 7.84
CA LEU A 338 11.55 -5.19 8.41
C LEU A 338 12.66 -5.56 7.41
N GLY A 339 12.28 -5.75 6.13
CA GLY A 339 13.20 -6.07 5.06
C GLY A 339 14.27 -4.99 4.83
N VAL A 340 13.90 -3.70 4.97
CA VAL A 340 14.87 -2.60 4.90
C VAL A 340 15.93 -2.73 6.00
N GLY A 341 15.52 -3.02 7.25
CA GLY A 341 16.46 -3.23 8.35
C GLY A 341 17.42 -4.39 8.06
N MET A 342 16.91 -5.53 7.60
CA MET A 342 17.74 -6.68 7.22
C MET A 342 18.69 -6.35 6.07
N SER A 343 18.24 -5.57 5.08
CA SER A 343 19.08 -5.14 3.96
C SER A 343 20.18 -4.18 4.36
N GLY A 344 19.94 -3.35 5.40
CA GLY A 344 20.99 -2.51 5.98
C GLY A 344 22.09 -3.34 6.61
N ILE A 345 21.74 -4.34 7.44
CA ILE A 345 22.69 -5.28 8.02
C ILE A 345 23.46 -6.02 6.90
N LEU A 346 22.75 -6.48 5.87
CA LEU A 346 23.37 -7.16 4.75
C LEU A 346 24.34 -6.24 4.00
N ALA A 347 23.99 -4.97 3.79
CA ALA A 347 24.85 -3.99 3.15
C ALA A 347 26.14 -3.73 3.97
N ASP A 348 26.06 -3.75 5.30
CA ASP A 348 27.23 -3.64 6.17
C ASP A 348 28.13 -4.88 6.10
N LEU A 349 27.56 -6.08 5.93
CA LEU A 349 28.32 -7.34 5.90
C LEU A 349 28.94 -7.66 4.53
N VAL A 350 28.20 -7.48 3.44
CA VAL A 350 28.61 -7.91 2.08
C VAL A 350 28.74 -6.75 1.09
N GLY A 351 28.53 -5.53 1.54
CA GLY A 351 28.60 -4.31 0.73
C GLY A 351 27.25 -3.91 0.10
N LEU A 352 27.09 -2.60 -0.11
CA LEU A 352 25.87 -1.99 -0.59
C LEU A 352 25.44 -2.52 -1.97
N SER A 353 26.39 -2.71 -2.88
CA SER A 353 26.11 -3.19 -4.24
C SER A 353 25.48 -4.58 -4.23
N VAL A 354 26.05 -5.52 -3.47
CA VAL A 354 25.52 -6.89 -3.35
C VAL A 354 24.13 -6.87 -2.73
N SER A 355 23.92 -6.08 -1.66
CA SER A 355 22.62 -5.93 -1.02
C SER A 355 21.57 -5.42 -2.02
N VAL A 356 21.88 -4.41 -2.82
CA VAL A 356 20.96 -3.88 -3.85
C VAL A 356 20.64 -4.94 -4.91
N TRP A 357 21.63 -5.72 -5.37
CA TRP A 357 21.36 -6.80 -6.32
C TRP A 357 20.42 -7.86 -5.77
N ILE A 358 20.57 -8.24 -4.50
CA ILE A 358 19.63 -9.14 -3.84
C ILE A 358 18.21 -8.55 -3.87
N LEU A 359 18.06 -7.25 -3.52
CA LEU A 359 16.77 -6.56 -3.56
C LEU A 359 16.14 -6.52 -4.96
N VAL A 360 16.96 -6.42 -6.01
CA VAL A 360 16.50 -6.46 -7.40
C VAL A 360 15.88 -7.81 -7.75
N PHE A 361 16.45 -8.93 -7.26
CA PHE A 361 15.99 -10.27 -7.61
C PHE A 361 14.87 -10.81 -6.72
N LEU A 362 14.64 -10.27 -5.50
CA LEU A 362 13.56 -10.72 -4.61
C LEU A 362 12.16 -10.67 -5.27
N PRO A 363 11.76 -9.60 -5.99
CA PRO A 363 10.49 -9.60 -6.70
C PRO A 363 10.41 -10.63 -7.84
N GLY A 364 11.56 -10.97 -8.45
CA GLY A 364 11.62 -12.06 -9.45
C GLY A 364 11.27 -13.42 -8.84
N LEU A 365 11.78 -13.72 -7.63
CA LEU A 365 11.40 -14.91 -6.87
C LEU A 365 9.90 -14.90 -6.53
N ALA A 366 9.35 -13.74 -6.16
CA ALA A 366 7.91 -13.58 -5.98
C ALA A 366 7.13 -13.88 -7.28
N GLY A 367 7.66 -13.49 -8.44
CA GLY A 367 7.10 -13.80 -9.75
C GLY A 367 7.09 -15.31 -10.05
N LEU A 368 8.14 -16.04 -9.69
CA LEU A 368 8.18 -17.50 -9.79
C LEU A 368 7.11 -18.15 -8.88
N LEU A 369 6.97 -17.68 -7.64
CA LEU A 369 5.90 -18.16 -6.75
C LEU A 369 4.52 -17.89 -7.34
N ALA A 370 4.32 -16.75 -8.02
CA ALA A 370 3.04 -16.42 -8.65
C ALA A 370 2.62 -17.45 -9.73
N LEU A 371 3.56 -18.12 -10.39
CA LEU A 371 3.26 -19.17 -11.36
C LEU A 371 2.56 -20.39 -10.73
N THR A 372 2.75 -20.63 -9.43
CA THR A 372 2.09 -21.73 -8.70
C THR A 372 0.67 -21.37 -8.25
N LEU A 373 0.32 -20.07 -8.27
CA LEU A 373 -1.02 -19.60 -7.92
C LEU A 373 -1.98 -19.84 -9.08
N ARG A 374 -2.77 -20.91 -9.03
CA ARG A 374 -3.83 -21.13 -10.04
C ARG A 374 -4.99 -20.17 -9.78
N SER A 375 -5.43 -19.43 -10.82
CA SER A 375 -6.64 -18.60 -10.75
C SER A 375 -7.84 -19.48 -10.35
N ALA A 376 -8.66 -18.99 -9.43
CA ALA A 376 -9.82 -19.74 -8.94
C ALA A 376 -10.90 -19.91 -10.04
N ASN A 377 -10.89 -19.09 -11.10
CA ASN A 377 -11.85 -19.22 -12.19
C ASN A 377 -11.36 -18.57 -13.51
N PRO A 378 -10.93 -19.35 -14.52
CA PRO A 378 -10.57 -18.81 -15.84
C PRO A 378 -11.77 -18.35 -16.69
N ARG A 379 -13.02 -18.57 -16.26
CA ARG A 379 -14.21 -18.42 -17.10
C ARG A 379 -15.41 -17.70 -16.48
N GLY A 380 -15.26 -16.93 -15.41
CA GLY A 380 -16.37 -16.20 -14.76
C GLY A 380 -17.02 -15.07 -15.58
N GLY A 381 -16.55 -14.78 -16.80
CA GLY A 381 -17.04 -13.68 -17.64
C GLY A 381 -17.99 -14.05 -18.78
N ARG A 382 -18.20 -15.33 -19.09
CA ARG A 382 -19.02 -15.72 -20.26
C ARG A 382 -20.23 -16.63 -19.97
N ALA A 383 -20.41 -17.15 -18.77
CA ALA A 383 -21.52 -18.07 -18.46
C ALA A 383 -22.84 -17.35 -18.07
N GLY A 384 -22.83 -16.05 -17.79
CA GLY A 384 -24.04 -15.29 -17.42
C GLY A 384 -24.87 -14.77 -18.59
N ALA A 385 -24.33 -14.78 -19.81
CA ALA A 385 -25.03 -14.22 -20.97
C ALA A 385 -25.84 -15.25 -21.79
N SER A 386 -25.71 -16.53 -21.52
CA SER A 386 -26.41 -17.58 -22.31
C SER A 386 -27.68 -18.14 -21.65
N MET A 387 -28.03 -17.72 -20.45
CA MET A 387 -29.25 -18.19 -19.76
C MET A 387 -30.46 -17.23 -19.83
N LEU A 388 -30.35 -16.09 -20.52
CA LEU A 388 -31.45 -15.16 -20.72
C LEU A 388 -32.01 -15.14 -22.15
N GLY A 389 -31.67 -16.12 -22.97
CA GLY A 389 -32.10 -16.22 -24.39
C GLY A 389 -32.98 -17.44 -24.70
N GLY A 390 -33.78 -17.89 -23.74
CA GLY A 390 -34.75 -18.97 -23.96
C GLY A 390 -36.18 -18.44 -23.98
N GLU A 391 -36.55 -17.63 -25.00
CA GLU A 391 -37.97 -17.33 -25.25
C GLU A 391 -38.66 -18.58 -25.83
N GLY A 392 -39.53 -19.18 -25.00
CA GLY A 392 -40.51 -20.14 -25.43
C GLY A 392 -41.55 -19.50 -26.35
N LYS A 393 -41.66 -19.95 -27.61
CA LYS A 393 -42.80 -19.66 -28.47
C LYS A 393 -44.04 -20.39 -27.93
N PRO A 394 -45.21 -19.74 -27.81
CA PRO A 394 -46.46 -20.44 -27.56
C PRO A 394 -47.00 -21.10 -28.81
N LYS A 395 -47.55 -22.32 -28.63
CA LYS A 395 -48.50 -22.91 -29.56
C LYS A 395 -49.93 -22.55 -29.16
#